data_569b3cf2360a6d858b36934d22bffd8a
#
_entry.id   569b3cf2360a6d858b36934d22bffd8a
#
_cell.length_a   1.000
_cell.length_b   1.000
_cell.length_c   1.000
_cell.angle_alpha   90.00
_cell.angle_beta   90.00
_cell.angle_gamma   90.00
#
_symmetry.space_group_name_H-M   'P 1'
#
loop_
_entity.id
_entity.type
_entity.pdbx_description
1 polymer ?
#
loop_
_entity_poly.entity_id
_entity_poly.type
_entity_poly.pdbx_seq_one_letter_code
_entity_poly.pdbx_strand_id
1 'polypeptide(L)'
;TVTWSGKKDRAGCGGGNWLYAARSLGATRLAGFDLVPVPDEALAIERELITITDLTKRMENQARYDIAISTEVAEHVGSEHADTFIANLCGFSDIVLFSAALPYQGGIHHVNEQWVEYWNRKFRALDYVAFDIFREPFWNDARIPYFYRQNCLLYVKTRWVEMLRTRGIEPTVEPRSLVHPELLLQAVNRARPEGERNFLRDAMILHRQAIGGEAPGADWTHGYGQEQLWG
;
A
#
# COMPACT_ATOMS: atom_id res chain seq x y z
N THR A 1 13.65 -1.32 -10.08
CA THR A 1 12.44 -1.33 -9.25
C THR A 1 11.83 -2.72 -9.26
N VAL A 2 11.47 -3.22 -8.11
CA VAL A 2 10.66 -4.43 -7.94
C VAL A 2 9.36 -4.03 -7.28
N THR A 3 8.23 -4.59 -7.73
CA THR A 3 6.92 -4.17 -7.22
C THR A 3 6.05 -5.34 -6.80
N TRP A 4 5.29 -5.09 -5.75
CA TRP A 4 4.16 -5.87 -5.29
C TRP A 4 3.04 -4.90 -4.94
N SER A 5 1.89 -5.00 -5.59
CA SER A 5 0.71 -4.19 -5.27
C SER A 5 -0.54 -5.05 -5.23
N GLY A 6 -1.39 -4.85 -4.23
CA GLY A 6 -2.62 -5.61 -4.07
C GLY A 6 -3.70 -5.19 -5.06
N LYS A 7 -4.43 -6.16 -5.61
CA LYS A 7 -5.73 -5.97 -6.26
C LYS A 7 -6.77 -6.90 -5.62
N LYS A 8 -8.03 -6.57 -5.84
CA LYS A 8 -9.29 -7.05 -5.27
C LYS A 8 -9.39 -8.56 -4.94
N ASP A 9 -8.62 -9.41 -5.61
CA ASP A 9 -8.62 -10.86 -5.43
C ASP A 9 -7.19 -11.45 -5.40
N ARG A 10 -6.14 -10.61 -5.21
CA ARG A 10 -4.76 -11.00 -5.47
C ARG A 10 -3.78 -10.24 -4.59
N ALA A 11 -2.85 -10.96 -3.98
CA ALA A 11 -1.71 -10.40 -3.29
C ALA A 11 -0.50 -10.39 -4.24
N GLY A 12 -0.11 -9.21 -4.77
CA GLY A 12 1.04 -9.12 -5.66
C GLY A 12 1.10 -7.84 -6.48
N CYS A 13 1.85 -7.84 -7.59
CA CYS A 13 2.05 -6.65 -8.44
C CYS A 13 0.83 -6.30 -9.31
N GLY A 14 -0.18 -7.16 -9.35
CA GLY A 14 -1.35 -6.99 -10.20
C GLY A 14 -0.98 -6.79 -11.67
N GLY A 15 -1.63 -5.84 -12.36
CA GLY A 15 -1.34 -5.49 -13.76
C GLY A 15 -0.02 -4.74 -13.99
N GLY A 16 0.81 -4.53 -12.96
CA GLY A 16 2.13 -3.90 -13.10
C GLY A 16 2.09 -2.36 -13.17
N ASN A 17 1.04 -1.71 -12.68
CA ASN A 17 0.91 -0.24 -12.72
C ASN A 17 2.08 0.51 -12.06
N TRP A 18 2.60 0.01 -10.92
CA TRP A 18 3.78 0.56 -10.28
C TRP A 18 5.05 0.38 -11.12
N LEU A 19 5.17 -0.74 -11.85
CA LEU A 19 6.28 -0.96 -12.79
C LEU A 19 6.17 0.02 -13.96
N TYR A 20 4.98 0.21 -14.51
CA TYR A 20 4.73 1.18 -15.57
C TYR A 20 5.10 2.60 -15.10
N ALA A 21 4.65 3.02 -13.93
CA ALA A 21 4.99 4.32 -13.35
C ALA A 21 6.50 4.47 -13.13
N ALA A 22 7.17 3.44 -12.59
CA ALA A 22 8.62 3.46 -12.40
C ALA A 22 9.38 3.58 -13.72
N ARG A 23 8.95 2.88 -14.78
CA ARG A 23 9.50 3.00 -16.14
C ARG A 23 9.34 4.42 -16.68
N SER A 24 8.17 5.01 -16.51
CA SER A 24 7.90 6.38 -16.96
C SER A 24 8.79 7.42 -16.26
N LEU A 25 9.30 7.08 -15.07
CA LEU A 25 10.26 7.87 -14.30
C LEU A 25 11.72 7.49 -14.58
N GLY A 26 11.99 6.64 -15.59
CA GLY A 26 13.34 6.30 -16.04
C GLY A 26 13.94 5.03 -15.40
N ALA A 27 13.15 4.21 -14.69
CA ALA A 27 13.66 2.93 -14.22
C ALA A 27 13.92 1.97 -15.39
N THR A 28 15.12 1.41 -15.47
CA THR A 28 15.56 0.56 -16.59
C THR A 28 15.46 -0.93 -16.29
N ARG A 29 15.47 -1.31 -15.02
CA ARG A 29 15.37 -2.71 -14.60
C ARG A 29 14.17 -2.89 -13.70
N LEU A 30 13.22 -3.70 -14.15
CA LEU A 30 11.91 -3.90 -13.51
C LEU A 30 11.67 -5.38 -13.25
N ALA A 31 11.00 -5.71 -12.15
CA ALA A 31 10.45 -7.04 -11.89
C ALA A 31 9.18 -6.92 -11.04
N GLY A 32 8.16 -7.68 -11.38
CA GLY A 32 6.94 -7.83 -10.61
C GLY A 32 6.78 -9.26 -10.11
N PHE A 33 6.14 -9.38 -8.96
CA PHE A 33 5.82 -10.69 -8.37
C PHE A 33 4.35 -10.72 -7.99
N ASP A 34 3.66 -11.79 -8.34
CA ASP A 34 2.24 -11.99 -8.01
C ASP A 34 1.98 -13.46 -7.71
N LEU A 35 0.95 -13.74 -6.92
CA LEU A 35 0.49 -15.10 -6.66
C LEU A 35 -0.37 -15.64 -7.81
N VAL A 36 -1.10 -14.77 -8.50
CA VAL A 36 -2.10 -15.15 -9.50
C VAL A 36 -1.82 -14.44 -10.83
N PRO A 37 -1.85 -15.15 -11.96
CA PRO A 37 -1.67 -14.52 -13.26
C PRO A 37 -2.79 -13.52 -13.55
N VAL A 38 -2.41 -12.38 -14.11
CA VAL A 38 -3.30 -11.33 -14.61
C VAL A 38 -3.53 -11.57 -16.10
N PRO A 39 -4.75 -11.46 -16.65
CA PRO A 39 -5.00 -11.51 -18.10
C PRO A 39 -4.14 -10.48 -18.85
N ASP A 40 -3.71 -10.83 -20.05
CA ASP A 40 -2.78 -9.98 -20.83
C ASP A 40 -3.36 -8.60 -21.13
N GLU A 41 -4.66 -8.54 -21.40
CA GLU A 41 -5.39 -7.29 -21.66
C GLU A 41 -5.46 -6.34 -20.46
N ALA A 42 -5.19 -6.83 -19.25
CA ALA A 42 -5.16 -6.04 -18.01
C ALA A 42 -3.73 -5.69 -17.55
N LEU A 43 -2.72 -6.00 -18.35
CA LEU A 43 -1.33 -5.68 -18.05
C LEU A 43 -0.98 -4.27 -18.53
N ALA A 44 -0.38 -3.48 -17.65
CA ALA A 44 0.23 -2.19 -17.97
C ALA A 44 1.71 -2.31 -18.39
N ILE A 45 2.27 -3.53 -18.31
CA ILE A 45 3.68 -3.84 -18.55
C ILE A 45 3.79 -5.21 -19.23
N GLU A 46 4.92 -5.52 -19.84
CA GLU A 46 5.16 -6.80 -20.49
C GLU A 46 5.09 -7.95 -19.48
N ARG A 47 4.44 -9.05 -19.88
CA ARG A 47 4.23 -10.24 -19.04
C ARG A 47 5.53 -10.83 -18.51
N GLU A 48 6.57 -10.80 -19.29
CA GLU A 48 7.89 -11.35 -18.96
C GLU A 48 8.54 -10.69 -17.75
N LEU A 49 8.09 -9.48 -17.39
CA LEU A 49 8.54 -8.77 -16.20
C LEU A 49 7.80 -9.21 -14.93
N ILE A 50 6.76 -10.05 -15.05
CA ILE A 50 5.95 -10.52 -13.93
C ILE A 50 6.20 -12.01 -13.71
N THR A 51 6.67 -12.34 -12.52
CA THR A 51 6.88 -13.72 -12.09
C THR A 51 5.73 -14.15 -11.17
N ILE A 52 5.07 -15.25 -11.50
CA ILE A 52 4.04 -15.84 -10.64
C ILE A 52 4.71 -16.70 -9.60
N THR A 53 4.53 -16.35 -8.32
CA THR A 53 5.18 -17.01 -7.20
C THR A 53 4.40 -16.82 -5.90
N ASP A 54 4.56 -17.77 -4.98
CA ASP A 54 3.98 -17.71 -3.65
C ASP A 54 4.81 -16.81 -2.73
N LEU A 55 4.30 -15.63 -2.43
CA LEU A 55 4.97 -14.59 -1.64
C LEU A 55 5.07 -14.96 -0.14
N THR A 56 4.36 -16.00 0.31
CA THR A 56 4.45 -16.53 1.68
C THR A 56 5.68 -17.42 1.89
N LYS A 57 6.29 -17.87 0.79
CA LYS A 57 7.50 -18.71 0.82
C LYS A 57 8.76 -17.85 0.72
N ARG A 58 9.83 -18.33 1.37
CA ARG A 58 11.13 -17.67 1.28
C ARG A 58 11.66 -17.70 -0.15
N MET A 59 12.03 -16.54 -0.65
CA MET A 59 12.66 -16.38 -1.96
C MET A 59 14.19 -16.35 -1.78
N GLU A 60 14.87 -17.27 -2.45
CA GLU A 60 16.34 -17.36 -2.45
C GLU A 60 16.95 -16.70 -3.68
N ASN A 61 18.24 -16.34 -3.61
CA ASN A 61 19.01 -15.78 -4.74
C ASN A 61 18.35 -14.57 -5.41
N GLN A 62 17.79 -13.68 -4.61
CA GLN A 62 17.09 -12.49 -5.12
C GLN A 62 18.07 -11.52 -5.79
N ALA A 63 17.71 -11.08 -6.98
CA ALA A 63 18.38 -9.94 -7.60
C ALA A 63 18.11 -8.66 -6.80
N ARG A 64 19.14 -7.80 -6.61
CA ARG A 64 19.00 -6.54 -5.89
C ARG A 64 18.49 -5.43 -6.81
N TYR A 65 17.63 -4.58 -6.28
CA TYR A 65 17.04 -3.41 -6.93
C TYR A 65 17.24 -2.16 -6.07
N ASP A 66 17.14 -0.97 -6.67
CA ASP A 66 17.26 0.30 -5.95
C ASP A 66 16.07 0.53 -5.01
N ILE A 67 14.88 0.08 -5.39
CA ILE A 67 13.67 0.18 -4.58
C ILE A 67 12.78 -1.06 -4.73
N ALA A 68 12.22 -1.52 -3.63
CA ALA A 68 11.10 -2.46 -3.60
C ALA A 68 9.82 -1.71 -3.24
N ILE A 69 8.71 -2.02 -3.92
CA ILE A 69 7.40 -1.40 -3.66
C ILE A 69 6.41 -2.50 -3.31
N SER A 70 5.79 -2.40 -2.16
CA SER A 70 4.69 -3.27 -1.72
C SER A 70 3.60 -2.40 -1.11
N THR A 71 2.50 -2.23 -1.84
CA THR A 71 1.41 -1.35 -1.42
C THR A 71 0.11 -2.12 -1.40
N GLU A 72 -0.56 -2.16 -0.22
CA GLU A 72 -1.84 -2.87 0.00
C GLU A 72 -1.76 -4.35 -0.45
N VAL A 73 -0.75 -5.07 0.05
CA VAL A 73 -0.49 -6.49 -0.22
C VAL A 73 -0.39 -7.29 1.08
N ALA A 74 0.29 -6.75 2.08
CA ALA A 74 0.67 -7.49 3.28
C ALA A 74 -0.54 -7.92 4.12
N GLU A 75 -1.66 -7.22 4.01
CA GLU A 75 -2.94 -7.58 4.63
C GLU A 75 -3.58 -8.85 4.07
N HIS A 76 -3.16 -9.27 2.85
CA HIS A 76 -3.58 -10.55 2.26
C HIS A 76 -2.66 -11.71 2.64
N VAL A 77 -1.55 -11.44 3.31
CA VAL A 77 -0.59 -12.44 3.79
C VAL A 77 -0.89 -12.77 5.25
N GLY A 78 -1.18 -14.01 5.55
CA GLY A 78 -1.45 -14.46 6.92
C GLY A 78 -0.33 -14.07 7.89
N SER A 79 -0.69 -13.75 9.13
CA SER A 79 0.26 -13.24 10.14
C SER A 79 1.43 -14.19 10.39
N GLU A 80 1.25 -15.49 10.21
CA GLU A 80 2.27 -16.55 10.32
C GLU A 80 3.34 -16.47 9.22
N HIS A 81 3.02 -15.83 8.09
CA HIS A 81 3.95 -15.63 6.96
C HIS A 81 4.49 -14.19 6.86
N ALA A 82 4.04 -13.29 7.72
CA ALA A 82 4.38 -11.87 7.64
C ALA A 82 5.89 -11.61 7.76
N ASP A 83 6.61 -12.37 8.62
CA ASP A 83 8.07 -12.23 8.75
C ASP A 83 8.79 -12.65 7.47
N THR A 84 8.36 -13.75 6.84
CA THR A 84 8.92 -14.22 5.57
C THR A 84 8.65 -13.21 4.45
N PHE A 85 7.44 -12.66 4.40
CA PHE A 85 7.06 -11.64 3.40
C PHE A 85 7.93 -10.39 3.52
N ILE A 86 8.09 -9.83 4.72
CA ILE A 86 8.96 -8.66 4.94
C ILE A 86 10.43 -8.99 4.64
N ALA A 87 10.91 -10.18 5.03
CA ALA A 87 12.27 -10.61 4.71
C ALA A 87 12.51 -10.71 3.19
N ASN A 88 11.53 -11.18 2.43
CA ASN A 88 11.59 -11.20 0.97
C ASN A 88 11.71 -9.76 0.41
N LEU A 89 10.88 -8.80 0.85
CA LEU A 89 10.99 -7.40 0.44
C LEU A 89 12.38 -6.82 0.71
N CYS A 90 12.88 -7.02 1.93
CA CYS A 90 14.21 -6.56 2.35
C CYS A 90 15.34 -7.26 1.59
N GLY A 91 15.14 -8.49 1.13
CA GLY A 91 16.06 -9.21 0.25
C GLY A 91 16.22 -8.55 -1.12
N PHE A 92 15.17 -7.93 -1.65
CA PHE A 92 15.21 -7.25 -2.94
C PHE A 92 15.86 -5.86 -2.90
N SER A 93 15.69 -5.10 -1.82
CA SER A 93 16.17 -3.71 -1.78
C SER A 93 16.45 -3.24 -0.36
N ASP A 94 17.37 -2.29 -0.24
CA ASP A 94 17.61 -1.53 0.98
C ASP A 94 16.59 -0.40 1.19
N ILE A 95 15.77 -0.11 0.19
CA ILE A 95 14.73 0.92 0.22
C ILE A 95 13.40 0.26 -0.15
N VAL A 96 12.44 0.30 0.76
CA VAL A 96 11.13 -0.34 0.58
C VAL A 96 10.03 0.71 0.77
N LEU A 97 9.27 1.01 -0.29
CA LEU A 97 8.00 1.70 -0.17
C LEU A 97 6.94 0.68 0.23
N PHE A 98 6.32 0.90 1.38
CA PHE A 98 5.40 -0.07 1.98
C PHE A 98 4.11 0.58 2.43
N SER A 99 2.99 -0.07 2.16
CA SER A 99 1.71 0.17 2.81
C SER A 99 0.97 -1.14 3.03
N ALA A 100 0.12 -1.18 4.05
CA ALA A 100 -0.79 -2.28 4.31
C ALA A 100 -2.04 -1.76 5.01
N ALA A 101 -3.17 -2.41 4.79
CA ALA A 101 -4.45 -2.02 5.36
C ALA A 101 -4.43 -2.02 6.89
N LEU A 102 -4.96 -0.93 7.46
CA LEU A 102 -5.23 -0.82 8.90
C LEU A 102 -6.45 -1.64 9.30
N PRO A 103 -6.58 -2.01 10.58
CA PRO A 103 -7.78 -2.64 11.11
C PRO A 103 -9.05 -1.85 10.75
N TYR A 104 -10.07 -2.57 10.27
CA TYR A 104 -11.34 -2.05 9.77
C TYR A 104 -11.27 -1.27 8.45
N GLN A 105 -10.15 -1.27 7.75
CA GLN A 105 -10.09 -0.73 6.38
C GLN A 105 -11.02 -1.53 5.46
N GLY A 106 -11.05 -2.84 5.67
CA GLY A 106 -11.87 -3.74 4.86
C GLY A 106 -11.29 -3.93 3.47
N GLY A 107 -11.68 -5.01 2.86
CA GLY A 107 -11.23 -5.43 1.54
C GLY A 107 -11.53 -6.91 1.34
N ILE A 108 -11.42 -7.38 0.10
CA ILE A 108 -11.62 -8.79 -0.21
C ILE A 108 -10.37 -9.56 0.22
N HIS A 109 -10.56 -10.65 0.96
CA HIS A 109 -9.49 -11.53 1.44
C HIS A 109 -8.44 -10.83 2.32
N HIS A 110 -8.80 -9.75 3.04
CA HIS A 110 -7.96 -9.23 4.11
C HIS A 110 -7.99 -10.20 5.29
N VAL A 111 -6.85 -10.81 5.58
CA VAL A 111 -6.66 -11.79 6.66
C VAL A 111 -5.75 -11.28 7.76
N ASN A 112 -5.06 -10.13 7.53
CA ASN A 112 -4.03 -9.62 8.41
C ASN A 112 -3.98 -8.08 8.39
N GLU A 113 -5.11 -7.42 8.61
CA GLU A 113 -5.14 -5.97 8.82
C GLU A 113 -4.43 -5.63 10.13
N GLN A 114 -3.39 -4.80 10.08
CA GLN A 114 -2.54 -4.52 11.22
C GLN A 114 -2.21 -3.04 11.35
N TRP A 115 -1.99 -2.60 12.58
CA TRP A 115 -1.47 -1.27 12.86
C TRP A 115 -0.04 -1.11 12.32
N VAL A 116 0.35 0.12 12.00
CA VAL A 116 1.67 0.46 11.45
C VAL A 116 2.81 -0.05 12.34
N GLU A 117 2.62 -0.03 13.65
CA GLU A 117 3.61 -0.48 14.64
C GLU A 117 3.94 -1.99 14.51
N TYR A 118 2.98 -2.80 14.07
CA TYR A 118 3.21 -4.24 13.80
C TYR A 118 4.22 -4.43 12.67
N TRP A 119 4.01 -3.73 11.55
CA TRP A 119 4.92 -3.81 10.41
C TRP A 119 6.26 -3.16 10.72
N ASN A 120 6.27 -2.02 11.44
CA ASN A 120 7.50 -1.32 11.84
C ASN A 120 8.41 -2.22 12.68
N ARG A 121 7.87 -3.01 13.62
CA ARG A 121 8.68 -3.97 14.40
C ARG A 121 9.37 -5.01 13.50
N LYS A 122 8.69 -5.51 12.46
CA LYS A 122 9.26 -6.50 11.53
C LYS A 122 10.38 -5.90 10.68
N PHE A 123 10.20 -4.71 10.17
CA PHE A 123 11.26 -3.99 9.44
C PHE A 123 12.46 -3.67 10.34
N ARG A 124 12.23 -3.23 11.57
CA ARG A 124 13.30 -2.95 12.54
C ARG A 124 14.10 -4.20 12.91
N ALA A 125 13.47 -5.36 13.03
CA ALA A 125 14.15 -6.63 13.27
C ALA A 125 15.14 -7.01 12.14
N LEU A 126 14.96 -6.44 10.94
CA LEU A 126 15.82 -6.59 9.78
C LEU A 126 16.74 -5.38 9.55
N ASP A 127 16.90 -4.50 10.56
CA ASP A 127 17.77 -3.32 10.50
C ASP A 127 17.30 -2.27 9.46
N TYR A 128 15.98 -2.04 9.36
CA TYR A 128 15.37 -0.95 8.59
C TYR A 128 14.75 0.09 9.52
N VAL A 129 14.75 1.34 9.09
CA VAL A 129 14.17 2.48 9.79
C VAL A 129 13.09 3.11 8.92
N ALA A 130 11.97 3.49 9.52
CA ALA A 130 10.87 4.16 8.81
C ALA A 130 11.17 5.63 8.56
N PHE A 131 10.66 6.15 7.45
CA PHE A 131 10.60 7.56 7.07
C PHE A 131 9.16 7.87 6.65
N ASP A 132 8.51 8.77 7.38
CA ASP A 132 7.15 9.23 7.11
C ASP A 132 7.17 10.50 6.26
N ILE A 133 7.56 10.35 5.02
CA ILE A 133 7.75 11.47 4.09
C ILE A 133 6.56 11.66 3.13
N PHE A 134 5.57 10.77 3.18
CA PHE A 134 4.45 10.77 2.24
C PHE A 134 3.14 11.21 2.88
N ARG A 135 2.87 10.79 4.11
CA ARG A 135 1.53 10.92 4.69
C ARG A 135 1.13 12.37 4.87
N GLU A 136 1.97 13.21 5.46
CA GLU A 136 1.66 14.62 5.68
C GLU A 136 1.49 15.40 4.35
N PRO A 137 2.42 15.34 3.37
CA PRO A 137 2.26 16.05 2.10
C PRO A 137 1.03 15.62 1.29
N PHE A 138 0.65 14.35 1.36
CA PHE A 138 -0.43 13.79 0.57
C PHE A 138 -1.77 13.70 1.31
N TRP A 139 -1.81 14.01 2.59
CA TRP A 139 -2.98 13.77 3.45
C TRP A 139 -4.30 14.31 2.87
N ASN A 140 -4.26 15.50 2.30
CA ASN A 140 -5.43 16.18 1.73
C ASN A 140 -5.49 16.11 0.19
N ASP A 141 -4.63 15.38 -0.48
CA ASP A 141 -4.67 15.26 -1.94
C ASP A 141 -5.70 14.22 -2.39
N ALA A 142 -6.90 14.69 -2.73
CA ALA A 142 -8.01 13.82 -3.15
C ALA A 142 -7.76 13.04 -4.45
N ARG A 143 -6.69 13.34 -5.22
CA ARG A 143 -6.29 12.58 -6.40
C ARG A 143 -5.65 11.24 -6.04
N ILE A 144 -5.18 11.10 -4.78
CA ILE A 144 -4.55 9.90 -4.26
C ILE A 144 -5.58 9.15 -3.39
N PRO A 145 -5.83 7.86 -3.59
CA PRO A 145 -6.69 7.07 -2.72
C PRO A 145 -6.28 7.19 -1.24
N TYR A 146 -7.26 7.32 -0.35
CA TYR A 146 -7.00 7.62 1.08
C TYR A 146 -6.09 6.59 1.75
N PHE A 147 -6.18 5.32 1.37
CA PHE A 147 -5.36 4.26 1.96
C PHE A 147 -3.86 4.44 1.66
N TYR A 148 -3.46 4.96 0.50
CA TYR A 148 -2.07 5.32 0.24
C TYR A 148 -1.65 6.54 1.07
N ARG A 149 -2.51 7.58 1.14
CA ARG A 149 -2.27 8.78 1.95
C ARG A 149 -2.11 8.45 3.43
N GLN A 150 -2.80 7.42 3.91
CA GLN A 150 -2.83 6.96 5.29
C GLN A 150 -1.68 6.01 5.63
N ASN A 151 -1.36 5.06 4.73
CA ASN A 151 -0.59 3.88 5.07
C ASN A 151 0.86 3.91 4.55
N CYS A 152 1.17 4.73 3.52
CA CYS A 152 2.47 4.69 2.87
C CYS A 152 3.60 5.21 3.75
N LEU A 153 4.61 4.37 3.95
CA LEU A 153 5.87 4.68 4.61
C LEU A 153 7.04 4.19 3.76
N LEU A 154 8.17 4.88 3.88
CA LEU A 154 9.42 4.41 3.31
C LEU A 154 10.24 3.72 4.41
N TYR A 155 10.65 2.48 4.20
CA TYR A 155 11.60 1.77 5.07
C TYR A 155 12.96 1.70 4.41
N VAL A 156 13.99 2.12 5.13
CA VAL A 156 15.35 2.24 4.60
C VAL A 156 16.32 1.51 5.52
N LYS A 157 17.23 0.72 4.93
CA LYS A 157 18.30 0.03 5.65
C LYS A 157 19.14 1.03 6.43
N THR A 158 19.45 0.76 7.68
CA THR A 158 20.11 1.69 8.61
C THR A 158 21.39 2.30 8.04
N ARG A 159 22.16 1.57 7.23
CA ARG A 159 23.38 2.07 6.58
C ARG A 159 23.18 3.29 5.67
N TRP A 160 21.94 3.57 5.21
CA TRP A 160 21.60 4.70 4.34
C TRP A 160 21.00 5.89 5.09
N VAL A 161 20.72 5.74 6.40
CA VAL A 161 20.05 6.79 7.18
C VAL A 161 20.85 8.10 7.17
N GLU A 162 22.16 8.02 7.39
CA GLU A 162 23.01 9.22 7.43
C GLU A 162 23.04 9.95 6.09
N MET A 163 23.05 9.22 4.99
CA MET A 163 22.96 9.81 3.64
C MET A 163 21.65 10.57 3.44
N LEU A 164 20.53 10.08 3.97
CA LEU A 164 19.24 10.77 3.91
C LEU A 164 19.21 12.00 4.82
N ARG A 165 19.80 11.92 6.02
CA ARG A 165 19.95 13.08 6.92
C ARG A 165 20.72 14.22 6.30
N THR A 166 21.78 13.94 5.58
CA THR A 166 22.55 15.00 4.87
C THR A 166 21.73 15.71 3.80
N ARG A 167 20.58 15.15 3.41
CA ARG A 167 19.58 15.73 2.49
C ARG A 167 18.37 16.35 3.20
N GLY A 168 18.43 16.44 4.54
CA GLY A 168 17.33 16.99 5.35
C GLY A 168 16.16 16.05 5.52
N ILE A 169 16.33 14.74 5.28
CA ILE A 169 15.29 13.73 5.44
C ILE A 169 15.55 12.95 6.72
N GLU A 170 14.74 13.19 7.75
CA GLU A 170 14.91 12.60 9.06
C GLU A 170 14.12 11.29 9.20
N PRO A 171 14.65 10.29 9.92
CA PRO A 171 13.94 9.05 10.19
C PRO A 171 12.80 9.27 11.19
N THR A 172 11.73 8.49 11.02
CA THR A 172 10.61 8.39 11.95
C THR A 172 10.75 7.11 12.77
N VAL A 173 11.37 7.21 13.94
CA VAL A 173 11.72 6.02 14.74
C VAL A 173 10.49 5.21 15.15
N GLU A 174 9.41 5.88 15.53
CA GLU A 174 8.14 5.27 15.94
C GLU A 174 7.00 5.88 15.10
N PRO A 175 6.79 5.40 13.86
CA PRO A 175 5.69 5.88 13.04
C PRO A 175 4.35 5.52 13.68
N ARG A 176 3.47 6.51 13.82
CA ARG A 176 2.15 6.32 14.42
C ARG A 176 1.15 5.80 13.41
N SER A 177 0.23 4.97 13.87
CA SER A 177 -0.98 4.66 13.12
C SER A 177 -1.87 5.91 13.07
N LEU A 178 -2.14 6.38 11.86
CA LEU A 178 -3.06 7.50 11.60
C LEU A 178 -4.30 6.92 10.92
N VAL A 179 -5.47 7.42 11.27
CA VAL A 179 -6.73 7.03 10.64
C VAL A 179 -7.25 8.20 9.83
N HIS A 180 -7.27 8.03 8.52
CA HIS A 180 -7.80 9.08 7.62
C HIS A 180 -9.32 9.23 7.85
N PRO A 181 -9.87 10.45 7.82
CA PRO A 181 -11.31 10.68 7.98
C PRO A 181 -12.18 9.84 7.04
N GLU A 182 -11.74 9.59 5.81
CA GLU A 182 -12.46 8.73 4.87
C GLU A 182 -12.59 7.29 5.38
N LEU A 183 -11.52 6.70 5.95
CA LEU A 183 -11.61 5.36 6.54
C LEU A 183 -12.57 5.36 7.74
N LEU A 184 -12.42 6.34 8.65
CA LEU A 184 -13.28 6.45 9.83
C LEU A 184 -14.76 6.50 9.43
N LEU A 185 -15.10 7.39 8.49
CA LEU A 185 -16.48 7.55 8.02
C LEU A 185 -17.01 6.29 7.33
N GLN A 186 -16.18 5.62 6.52
CA GLN A 186 -16.57 4.34 5.91
C GLN A 186 -16.80 3.24 6.94
N ALA A 187 -15.92 3.11 7.93
CA ALA A 187 -16.06 2.11 8.99
C ALA A 187 -17.33 2.33 9.83
N VAL A 188 -17.59 3.59 10.22
CA VAL A 188 -18.81 3.96 10.94
C VAL A 188 -20.05 3.70 10.08
N ASN A 189 -20.01 4.03 8.78
CA ASN A 189 -21.12 3.78 7.86
C ASN A 189 -21.44 2.29 7.72
N ARG A 190 -20.43 1.43 7.63
CA ARG A 190 -20.60 -0.02 7.60
C ARG A 190 -21.23 -0.59 8.88
N ALA A 191 -20.90 0.01 10.03
CA ALA A 191 -21.41 -0.41 11.34
C ALA A 191 -22.85 0.04 11.62
N ARG A 192 -23.43 0.97 10.85
CA ARG A 192 -24.78 1.50 11.06
C ARG A 192 -25.84 0.71 10.31
N PRO A 193 -27.07 0.64 10.84
CA PRO A 193 -28.25 0.15 10.10
C PRO A 193 -28.46 0.92 8.80
N GLU A 194 -28.98 0.25 7.79
CA GLU A 194 -29.11 0.81 6.44
C GLU A 194 -29.89 2.14 6.38
N GLY A 195 -30.96 2.28 7.18
CA GLY A 195 -31.78 3.50 7.24
C GLY A 195 -31.09 4.73 7.86
N GLU A 196 -29.93 4.56 8.51
CA GLU A 196 -29.23 5.65 9.22
C GLU A 196 -27.95 6.13 8.48
N ARG A 197 -27.70 5.63 7.27
CA ARG A 197 -26.43 5.88 6.55
C ARG A 197 -26.34 7.27 5.89
N ASN A 198 -27.46 7.99 5.73
CA ASN A 198 -27.49 9.27 5.02
C ASN A 198 -26.65 10.37 5.67
N PHE A 199 -26.63 10.46 7.01
CA PHE A 199 -25.84 11.46 7.72
C PHE A 199 -24.33 11.39 7.40
N LEU A 200 -23.81 10.19 7.24
CA LEU A 200 -22.38 10.00 6.96
C LEU A 200 -22.02 10.33 5.52
N ARG A 201 -22.95 10.17 4.60
CA ARG A 201 -22.80 10.65 3.23
C ARG A 201 -22.52 12.14 3.20
N ASP A 202 -23.31 12.94 3.90
CA ASP A 202 -23.14 14.38 3.96
C ASP A 202 -21.81 14.77 4.60
N ALA A 203 -21.41 14.08 5.68
CA ALA A 203 -20.10 14.29 6.32
C ALA A 203 -18.92 13.99 5.38
N MET A 204 -19.02 12.94 4.55
CA MET A 204 -17.98 12.62 3.56
C MET A 204 -17.94 13.65 2.42
N ILE A 205 -19.10 14.10 1.94
CA ILE A 205 -19.16 15.16 0.94
C ILE A 205 -18.48 16.42 1.46
N LEU A 206 -18.82 16.84 2.68
CA LEU A 206 -18.21 18.02 3.32
C LEU A 206 -16.70 17.87 3.50
N HIS A 207 -16.23 16.69 3.93
CA HIS A 207 -14.80 16.43 4.07
C HIS A 207 -14.08 16.54 2.71
N ARG A 208 -14.59 15.90 1.66
CA ARG A 208 -13.96 15.95 0.33
C ARG A 208 -13.97 17.36 -0.26
N GLN A 209 -15.05 18.10 -0.11
CA GLN A 209 -15.10 19.50 -0.54
C GLN A 209 -14.06 20.34 0.20
N ALA A 210 -13.88 20.13 1.51
CA ALA A 210 -12.90 20.85 2.31
C ALA A 210 -11.44 20.62 1.87
N ILE A 211 -11.14 19.44 1.30
CA ILE A 211 -9.78 19.10 0.78
C ILE A 211 -9.67 19.31 -0.74
N GLY A 212 -10.65 19.95 -1.39
CA GLY A 212 -10.62 20.25 -2.82
C GLY A 212 -10.94 19.06 -3.75
N GLY A 213 -11.52 17.98 -3.21
CA GLY A 213 -11.94 16.81 -3.97
C GLY A 213 -13.37 16.90 -4.49
N GLU A 214 -13.70 16.11 -5.51
CA GLU A 214 -15.07 15.97 -5.99
C GLU A 214 -15.95 15.22 -4.98
N ALA A 215 -17.25 15.54 -4.98
CA ALA A 215 -18.21 14.79 -4.18
C ALA A 215 -18.25 13.33 -4.65
N PRO A 216 -18.31 12.33 -3.70
CA PRO A 216 -18.42 10.94 -4.07
C PRO A 216 -19.71 10.70 -4.88
N GLY A 217 -19.64 9.88 -5.93
CA GLY A 217 -20.78 9.47 -6.74
C GLY A 217 -21.86 8.76 -5.91
N ALA A 218 -23.02 8.49 -6.52
CA ALA A 218 -24.19 7.93 -5.84
C ALA A 218 -23.92 6.56 -5.17
N ASP A 219 -22.96 5.79 -5.68
CA ASP A 219 -22.67 4.42 -5.25
C ASP A 219 -21.66 4.27 -4.10
N TRP A 220 -21.13 5.36 -3.55
CA TRP A 220 -20.15 5.26 -2.47
C TRP A 220 -20.74 4.65 -1.17
N THR A 221 -22.07 4.65 -1.00
CA THR A 221 -22.77 4.09 0.15
C THR A 221 -22.65 2.55 0.24
N HIS A 222 -22.30 1.88 -0.86
CA HIS A 222 -22.12 0.41 -0.93
C HIS A 222 -20.67 -0.02 -0.67
N GLY A 223 -19.91 0.79 0.02
CA GLY A 223 -18.46 0.75 0.05
C GLY A 223 -17.95 1.13 -1.34
N TYR A 224 -16.82 1.78 -1.48
CA TYR A 224 -16.22 1.98 -2.82
C TYR A 224 -16.43 0.69 -3.57
N GLY A 225 -17.44 0.75 -4.46
CA GLY A 225 -18.02 -0.44 -5.05
C GLY A 225 -16.88 -1.25 -5.58
N GLN A 226 -16.79 -2.47 -5.11
CA GLN A 226 -15.67 -3.35 -5.37
C GLN A 226 -15.29 -3.42 -6.85
N GLU A 227 -16.02 -2.73 -7.72
CA GLU A 227 -15.91 -2.76 -9.18
C GLU A 227 -15.29 -1.50 -9.82
N GLN A 228 -15.28 -0.32 -9.17
CA GLN A 228 -14.92 0.94 -9.86
C GLN A 228 -13.54 1.53 -9.53
N LEU A 229 -12.81 1.05 -8.54
CA LEU A 229 -11.47 1.58 -8.22
C LEU A 229 -10.33 0.95 -9.04
N TRP A 230 -10.65 0.04 -9.98
CA TRP A 230 -9.65 -0.75 -10.68
C TRP A 230 -10.02 -1.01 -12.17
N GLY A 231 -10.75 -0.10 -12.80
CA GLY A 231 -10.86 -0.06 -14.25
C GLY A 231 -9.52 0.28 -14.91
#